data_2a2637c15f8c53446e4f1b3424cbf1b9
#
_entry.id   2a2637c15f8c53446e4f1b3424cbf1b9
#
_cell.length_a   1.000
_cell.length_b   1.000
_cell.length_c   1.000
_cell.angle_alpha   90.00
_cell.angle_beta   90.00
_cell.angle_gamma   90.00
#
_symmetry.space_group_name_H-M   'P 1'
#
loop_
_entity.id
_entity.type
_entity.pdbx_description
1 polymer ?
#
loop_
_entity_poly.entity_id
_entity_poly.type
_entity_poly.pdbx_seq_one_letter_code
_entity_poly.pdbx_strand_id
1 'polypeptide(L)'
;MTSKNIAVIGECMIELSQKGSDLSRGFGGDTLNTAVYVARQVPQQALNVHYVTALGTDSFSNEMLNAWQQENIDTSLIQRLDNKLPGLYFIETDSTGERTFYYWRNDAAARFWLSSPQADEICQRLEKFDYLYLSGISLAILDNASRQRLLQLLRACRANGGKVIFDNNYRPRLWQSKEETQQAYRAMLACTDIAFLTLDDEDMLWGEKPLEQVIERTQDLGVSEIVIKRGADSCIVWVKEGFEAHQYDVPAVKLPKEKVVDTTAAGDSFSAGYLAVRLTGGSAHDAAVRGHLTASTVIQYRGAIIPLAAMPAV
;
A
#
# COMPACT_ATOMS: atom_id res chain seq x y z
N MET A 1 -10.03 -2.42 25.79
CA MET A 1 -9.88 -1.45 24.68
C MET A 1 -10.64 -2.01 23.49
N THR A 2 -11.44 -1.20 22.79
CA THR A 2 -12.07 -1.62 21.53
C THR A 2 -10.98 -1.81 20.47
N SER A 3 -11.08 -2.90 19.70
CA SER A 3 -10.18 -3.16 18.57
C SER A 3 -10.26 -1.99 17.57
N LYS A 4 -9.12 -1.50 17.10
CA LYS A 4 -9.06 -0.50 16.03
C LYS A 4 -9.25 -1.15 14.67
N ASN A 5 -9.72 -0.40 13.70
CA ASN A 5 -9.95 -0.87 12.34
C ASN A 5 -9.09 -0.09 11.34
N ILE A 6 -8.38 -0.81 10.48
CA ILE A 6 -7.72 -0.25 9.30
C ILE A 6 -8.38 -0.78 8.04
N ALA A 7 -8.74 0.12 7.13
CA ALA A 7 -9.17 -0.23 5.78
C ALA A 7 -8.01 0.01 4.80
N VAL A 8 -7.58 -1.04 4.13
CA VAL A 8 -6.55 -1.00 3.09
C VAL A 8 -7.25 -1.01 1.74
N ILE A 9 -7.14 0.11 1.01
CA ILE A 9 -7.91 0.40 -0.20
C ILE A 9 -7.01 0.26 -1.42
N GLY A 10 -7.37 -0.62 -2.36
CA GLY A 10 -6.60 -0.73 -3.59
C GLY A 10 -7.02 -1.85 -4.53
N GLU A 11 -6.10 -2.27 -5.38
CA GLU A 11 -6.33 -3.32 -6.37
C GLU A 11 -5.42 -4.51 -6.10
N CYS A 12 -5.99 -5.70 -6.16
CA CYS A 12 -5.27 -6.94 -6.32
C CYS A 12 -5.60 -7.56 -7.68
N MET A 13 -4.58 -8.04 -8.36
CA MET A 13 -4.67 -8.61 -9.70
C MET A 13 -4.28 -10.09 -9.71
N ILE A 14 -4.72 -10.80 -10.73
CA ILE A 14 -4.20 -12.12 -11.07
C ILE A 14 -2.77 -11.92 -11.58
N GLU A 15 -1.81 -12.63 -10.99
CA GLU A 15 -0.43 -12.71 -11.46
C GLU A 15 -0.25 -13.99 -12.26
N LEU A 16 0.25 -13.86 -13.47
CA LEU A 16 0.78 -14.98 -14.25
C LEU A 16 2.28 -14.77 -14.43
N SER A 17 3.10 -15.76 -14.12
CA SER A 17 4.53 -15.69 -14.35
C SER A 17 5.04 -16.91 -15.08
N GLN A 18 5.96 -16.67 -16.02
CA GLN A 18 6.55 -17.73 -16.83
C GLN A 18 7.60 -18.52 -16.05
N LYS A 19 7.51 -19.86 -16.13
CA LYS A 19 8.50 -20.79 -15.59
C LYS A 19 8.87 -21.83 -16.67
N GLY A 20 9.87 -21.49 -17.47
CA GLY A 20 10.19 -22.31 -18.65
C GLY A 20 9.03 -22.34 -19.63
N SER A 21 8.45 -23.56 -19.90
CA SER A 21 7.23 -23.74 -20.69
C SER A 21 5.94 -23.57 -19.91
N ASP A 22 6.00 -23.55 -18.57
CA ASP A 22 4.84 -23.53 -17.71
C ASP A 22 4.53 -22.11 -17.21
N LEU A 23 3.26 -21.92 -16.82
CA LEU A 23 2.81 -20.69 -16.18
C LEU A 23 2.52 -20.97 -14.70
N SER A 24 3.09 -20.18 -13.83
CA SER A 24 2.64 -20.14 -12.44
C SER A 24 1.62 -19.02 -12.28
N ARG A 25 0.62 -19.25 -11.42
CA ARG A 25 -0.43 -18.30 -11.11
C ARG A 25 -0.37 -17.92 -9.63
N GLY A 26 -0.53 -16.62 -9.37
CA GLY A 26 -0.63 -16.03 -8.05
C GLY A 26 -1.56 -14.83 -8.05
N PHE A 27 -1.54 -14.08 -6.96
CA PHE A 27 -2.23 -12.82 -6.81
C PHE A 27 -1.24 -11.77 -6.32
N GLY A 28 -1.32 -10.55 -6.84
CA GLY A 28 -0.41 -9.48 -6.48
C GLY A 28 -1.08 -8.10 -6.51
N GLY A 29 -0.62 -7.26 -5.61
CA GLY A 29 -1.05 -5.86 -5.48
C GLY A 29 -0.35 -5.23 -4.29
N ASP A 30 0.17 -4.02 -4.44
CA ASP A 30 0.93 -3.31 -3.42
C ASP A 30 0.16 -3.17 -2.11
N THR A 31 -1.10 -2.74 -2.18
CA THR A 31 -1.95 -2.57 -1.02
C THR A 31 -2.33 -3.91 -0.38
N LEU A 32 -2.53 -4.98 -1.19
CA LEU A 32 -2.75 -6.32 -0.63
C LEU A 32 -1.51 -6.82 0.10
N ASN A 33 -0.31 -6.62 -0.45
CA ASN A 33 0.94 -6.99 0.21
C ASN A 33 1.03 -6.33 1.58
N THR A 34 0.75 -5.02 1.64
CA THR A 34 0.71 -4.28 2.92
C THR A 34 -0.34 -4.86 3.87
N ALA A 35 -1.57 -5.14 3.41
CA ALA A 35 -2.64 -5.70 4.23
C ALA A 35 -2.25 -7.05 4.85
N VAL A 36 -1.70 -7.97 4.03
CA VAL A 36 -1.25 -9.29 4.48
C VAL A 36 -0.16 -9.16 5.55
N TYR A 37 0.87 -8.34 5.30
CA TYR A 37 1.96 -8.20 6.25
C TYR A 37 1.55 -7.45 7.54
N VAL A 38 0.58 -6.54 7.50
CA VAL A 38 0.00 -5.97 8.74
C VAL A 38 -0.77 -7.05 9.50
N ALA A 39 -1.68 -7.78 8.84
CA ALA A 39 -2.49 -8.82 9.48
C ALA A 39 -1.66 -9.92 10.14
N ARG A 40 -0.51 -10.27 9.55
CA ARG A 40 0.42 -11.27 10.09
C ARG A 40 1.21 -10.81 11.31
N GLN A 41 1.33 -9.50 11.55
CA GLN A 41 2.18 -8.92 12.59
C GLN A 41 1.39 -8.35 13.77
N VAL A 42 0.07 -8.23 13.65
CA VAL A 42 -0.78 -7.70 14.73
C VAL A 42 -1.91 -8.66 15.05
N PRO A 43 -2.24 -8.86 16.34
CA PRO A 43 -3.42 -9.63 16.70
C PRO A 43 -4.69 -8.84 16.34
N GLN A 44 -5.73 -9.51 15.81
CA GLN A 44 -7.00 -8.87 15.43
C GLN A 44 -7.66 -8.07 16.56
N GLN A 45 -7.43 -8.48 17.81
CA GLN A 45 -7.95 -7.78 18.99
C GLN A 45 -7.33 -6.38 19.15
N ALA A 46 -6.12 -6.15 18.62
CA ALA A 46 -5.47 -4.84 18.63
C ALA A 46 -5.80 -4.02 17.38
N LEU A 47 -5.75 -4.64 16.20
CA LEU A 47 -6.00 -3.99 14.92
C LEU A 47 -6.66 -4.98 13.95
N ASN A 48 -7.88 -4.68 13.52
CA ASN A 48 -8.61 -5.47 12.54
C ASN A 48 -8.35 -4.91 11.14
N VAL A 49 -7.82 -5.75 10.23
CA VAL A 49 -7.44 -5.36 8.87
C VAL A 49 -8.56 -5.70 7.91
N HIS A 50 -9.11 -4.70 7.26
CA HIS A 50 -10.12 -4.83 6.20
C HIS A 50 -9.49 -4.52 4.84
N TYR A 51 -9.80 -5.31 3.82
CA TYR A 51 -9.44 -4.96 2.45
C TYR A 51 -10.63 -4.36 1.71
N VAL A 52 -10.42 -3.26 0.99
CA VAL A 52 -11.47 -2.51 0.30
C VAL A 52 -11.14 -2.44 -1.19
N THR A 53 -11.98 -3.08 -1.97
CA THR A 53 -11.86 -3.15 -3.44
C THR A 53 -13.19 -3.57 -4.05
N ALA A 54 -13.20 -3.74 -5.37
CA ALA A 54 -14.24 -4.51 -6.04
C ALA A 54 -13.63 -5.69 -6.79
N LEU A 55 -14.33 -6.80 -6.82
CA LEU A 55 -14.01 -8.02 -7.55
C LEU A 55 -15.20 -8.44 -8.42
N GLY A 56 -14.95 -9.37 -9.33
CA GLY A 56 -16.02 -10.06 -10.07
C GLY A 56 -16.71 -11.14 -9.24
N THR A 57 -17.61 -11.90 -9.90
CA THR A 57 -18.28 -13.07 -9.33
C THR A 57 -17.67 -14.39 -9.85
N ASP A 58 -16.59 -14.30 -10.59
CA ASP A 58 -15.84 -15.40 -11.20
C ASP A 58 -15.03 -16.22 -10.18
N SER A 59 -14.45 -17.34 -10.65
CA SER A 59 -13.67 -18.26 -9.83
C SER A 59 -12.40 -17.63 -9.23
N PHE A 60 -11.69 -16.77 -9.98
CA PHE A 60 -10.49 -16.09 -9.49
C PHE A 60 -10.81 -15.11 -8.38
N SER A 61 -11.90 -14.36 -8.54
CA SER A 61 -12.41 -13.47 -7.49
C SER A 61 -12.74 -14.22 -6.21
N ASN A 62 -13.33 -15.43 -6.32
CA ASN A 62 -13.63 -16.28 -5.17
C ASN A 62 -12.36 -16.83 -4.50
N GLU A 63 -11.37 -17.24 -5.29
CA GLU A 63 -10.08 -17.69 -4.78
C GLU A 63 -9.35 -16.57 -4.03
N MET A 64 -9.36 -15.33 -4.55
CA MET A 64 -8.79 -14.15 -3.87
C MET A 64 -9.44 -13.95 -2.49
N LEU A 65 -10.76 -13.95 -2.43
CA LEU A 65 -11.49 -13.79 -1.16
C LEU A 65 -11.09 -14.85 -0.13
N ASN A 66 -11.05 -16.12 -0.56
CA ASN A 66 -10.67 -17.23 0.31
C ASN A 66 -9.23 -17.08 0.81
N ALA A 67 -8.30 -16.71 -0.07
CA ALA A 67 -6.91 -16.50 0.29
C ALA A 67 -6.74 -15.36 1.31
N TRP A 68 -7.47 -14.25 1.16
CA TRP A 68 -7.38 -13.11 2.07
C TRP A 68 -8.01 -13.42 3.44
N GLN A 69 -9.11 -14.17 3.47
CA GLN A 69 -9.71 -14.65 4.72
C GLN A 69 -8.78 -15.59 5.49
N GLN A 70 -7.98 -16.42 4.79
CA GLN A 70 -6.95 -17.26 5.42
C GLN A 70 -5.81 -16.44 6.04
N GLU A 71 -5.57 -15.22 5.54
CA GLU A 71 -4.63 -14.25 6.11
C GLU A 71 -5.26 -13.40 7.23
N ASN A 72 -6.45 -13.75 7.72
CA ASN A 72 -7.21 -12.98 8.71
C ASN A 72 -7.54 -11.54 8.27
N ILE A 73 -7.73 -11.32 6.98
CA ILE A 73 -8.18 -10.04 6.42
C ILE A 73 -9.72 -10.08 6.32
N ASP A 74 -10.38 -9.07 6.85
CA ASP A 74 -11.83 -8.91 6.72
C ASP A 74 -12.19 -8.48 5.29
N THR A 75 -13.05 -9.26 4.66
CA THR A 75 -13.49 -9.08 3.27
C THR A 75 -14.91 -8.51 3.16
N SER A 76 -15.51 -8.08 4.26
CA SER A 76 -16.90 -7.60 4.30
C SER A 76 -17.15 -6.27 3.55
N LEU A 77 -16.09 -5.58 3.18
CA LEU A 77 -16.13 -4.32 2.41
C LEU A 77 -15.79 -4.52 0.93
N ILE A 78 -15.66 -5.76 0.48
CA ILE A 78 -15.36 -6.08 -0.91
C ILE A 78 -16.65 -6.17 -1.71
N GLN A 79 -16.74 -5.34 -2.74
CA GLN A 79 -17.89 -5.33 -3.64
C GLN A 79 -17.77 -6.43 -4.70
N ARG A 80 -18.90 -6.96 -5.12
CA ARG A 80 -18.98 -7.97 -6.18
C ARG A 80 -19.74 -7.41 -7.38
N LEU A 81 -19.05 -7.30 -8.50
CA LEU A 81 -19.58 -6.74 -9.74
C LEU A 81 -19.73 -7.84 -10.79
N ASP A 82 -20.97 -8.19 -11.15
CA ASP A 82 -21.28 -9.33 -12.02
C ASP A 82 -20.70 -9.20 -13.43
N ASN A 83 -20.47 -7.98 -13.89
CA ASN A 83 -19.99 -7.69 -15.24
C ASN A 83 -18.50 -7.26 -15.29
N LYS A 84 -17.75 -7.49 -14.22
CA LYS A 84 -16.33 -7.14 -14.12
C LYS A 84 -15.49 -8.32 -13.64
N LEU A 85 -14.20 -8.28 -13.96
CA LEU A 85 -13.21 -9.27 -13.54
C LEU A 85 -12.07 -8.55 -12.79
N PRO A 86 -11.25 -9.28 -12.03
CA PRO A 86 -10.00 -8.75 -11.52
C PRO A 86 -9.08 -8.33 -12.66
N GLY A 87 -8.21 -7.36 -12.40
CA GLY A 87 -7.10 -7.09 -13.31
C GLY A 87 -6.16 -8.29 -13.39
N LEU A 88 -5.38 -8.36 -14.48
CA LEU A 88 -4.38 -9.39 -14.70
C LEU A 88 -3.07 -8.74 -15.12
N TYR A 89 -1.95 -9.27 -14.64
CA TYR A 89 -0.64 -9.00 -15.21
C TYR A 89 0.15 -10.27 -15.45
N PHE A 90 1.03 -10.20 -16.44
CA PHE A 90 1.92 -11.29 -16.83
C PHE A 90 3.36 -10.84 -16.67
N ILE A 91 4.16 -11.69 -16.03
CA ILE A 91 5.61 -11.50 -15.86
C ILE A 91 6.32 -12.43 -16.81
N GLU A 92 6.95 -11.86 -17.82
CA GLU A 92 7.90 -12.56 -18.69
C GLU A 92 9.30 -12.33 -18.12
N THR A 93 10.05 -13.43 -17.96
CA THR A 93 11.45 -13.36 -17.51
C THR A 93 12.32 -13.88 -18.64
N ASP A 94 13.22 -13.06 -19.15
CA ASP A 94 14.12 -13.44 -20.22
C ASP A 94 15.29 -14.32 -19.74
N SER A 95 16.14 -14.74 -20.69
CA SER A 95 17.30 -15.60 -20.41
C SER A 95 18.37 -14.95 -19.51
N THR A 96 18.34 -13.62 -19.33
CA THR A 96 19.23 -12.87 -18.44
C THR A 96 18.65 -12.66 -17.05
N GLY A 97 17.35 -13.03 -16.85
CA GLY A 97 16.62 -12.82 -15.61
C GLY A 97 15.91 -11.47 -15.53
N GLU A 98 15.93 -10.67 -16.61
CA GLU A 98 15.20 -9.41 -16.68
C GLU A 98 13.70 -9.67 -16.81
N ARG A 99 12.90 -8.88 -16.10
CA ARG A 99 11.44 -9.05 -16.04
C ARG A 99 10.74 -7.97 -16.85
N THR A 100 9.83 -8.40 -17.72
CA THR A 100 8.89 -7.53 -18.45
C THR A 100 7.48 -7.78 -17.94
N PHE A 101 6.73 -6.70 -17.69
CA PHE A 101 5.37 -6.75 -17.16
C PHE A 101 4.38 -6.30 -18.20
N TYR A 102 3.35 -7.12 -18.43
CA TYR A 102 2.21 -6.82 -19.30
C TYR A 102 0.95 -6.77 -18.46
N TYR A 103 0.07 -5.78 -18.70
CA TYR A 103 -1.09 -5.52 -17.86
C TYR A 103 -2.39 -5.52 -18.64
N TRP A 104 -3.39 -6.20 -18.12
CA TRP A 104 -4.79 -6.16 -18.56
C TRP A 104 -5.64 -5.72 -17.37
N ARG A 105 -5.75 -4.41 -17.13
CA ARG A 105 -6.42 -3.85 -15.95
C ARG A 105 -7.33 -2.66 -16.27
N ASN A 106 -7.51 -2.29 -17.55
CA ASN A 106 -8.25 -1.07 -17.91
C ASN A 106 -9.74 -1.16 -17.58
N ASP A 107 -10.30 -2.37 -17.47
CA ASP A 107 -11.68 -2.65 -17.07
C ASP A 107 -11.77 -3.50 -15.78
N ALA A 108 -10.71 -3.50 -14.96
CA ALA A 108 -10.68 -4.25 -13.72
C ALA A 108 -11.74 -3.75 -12.74
N ALA A 109 -12.39 -4.68 -12.03
CA ALA A 109 -13.45 -4.39 -11.07
C ALA A 109 -13.04 -3.33 -10.04
N ALA A 110 -11.80 -3.36 -9.56
CA ALA A 110 -11.26 -2.42 -8.60
C ALA A 110 -11.37 -0.93 -9.02
N ARG A 111 -11.42 -0.65 -10.31
CA ARG A 111 -11.58 0.73 -10.82
C ARG A 111 -12.96 1.32 -10.53
N PHE A 112 -13.96 0.47 -10.28
CA PHE A 112 -15.38 0.83 -10.20
C PHE A 112 -15.94 0.79 -8.78
N TRP A 113 -15.13 0.55 -7.75
CA TRP A 113 -15.63 0.39 -6.39
C TRP A 113 -16.33 1.64 -5.84
N LEU A 114 -15.95 2.84 -6.31
CA LEU A 114 -16.59 4.12 -5.93
C LEU A 114 -17.75 4.54 -6.84
N SER A 115 -17.94 3.87 -7.98
CA SER A 115 -19.04 4.13 -8.90
C SER A 115 -20.10 3.02 -8.89
N SER A 116 -19.94 2.00 -8.05
CA SER A 116 -20.91 0.91 -7.90
C SER A 116 -22.13 1.33 -7.07
N PRO A 117 -23.25 0.58 -7.16
CA PRO A 117 -24.43 0.83 -6.33
C PRO A 117 -24.18 0.74 -4.81
N GLN A 118 -23.18 -0.03 -4.37
CA GLN A 118 -22.85 -0.24 -2.95
C GLN A 118 -21.88 0.82 -2.39
N ALA A 119 -21.37 1.71 -3.25
CA ALA A 119 -20.33 2.64 -2.88
C ALA A 119 -20.72 3.60 -1.74
N ASP A 120 -22.00 4.04 -1.69
CA ASP A 120 -22.47 4.94 -0.63
C ASP A 120 -22.43 4.28 0.74
N GLU A 121 -22.93 3.05 0.87
CA GLU A 121 -22.92 2.29 2.11
C GLU A 121 -21.48 2.04 2.60
N ILE A 122 -20.59 1.64 1.69
CA ILE A 122 -19.19 1.39 2.03
C ILE A 122 -18.50 2.67 2.48
N CYS A 123 -18.70 3.79 1.78
CA CYS A 123 -18.14 5.07 2.20
C CYS A 123 -18.61 5.47 3.59
N GLN A 124 -19.92 5.37 3.90
CA GLN A 124 -20.47 5.66 5.23
C GLN A 124 -19.85 4.78 6.34
N ARG A 125 -19.51 3.53 6.04
CA ARG A 125 -18.80 2.66 6.98
C ARG A 125 -17.34 3.11 7.15
N LEU A 126 -16.63 3.41 6.06
CA LEU A 126 -15.23 3.82 6.04
C LEU A 126 -14.99 5.17 6.75
N GLU A 127 -15.95 6.09 6.72
CA GLU A 127 -15.89 7.36 7.47
C GLU A 127 -15.71 7.19 8.99
N LYS A 128 -15.99 5.98 9.52
CA LYS A 128 -15.91 5.65 10.94
C LYS A 128 -14.69 4.80 11.30
N PHE A 129 -13.80 4.53 10.34
CA PHE A 129 -12.60 3.74 10.57
C PHE A 129 -11.54 4.56 11.29
N ASP A 130 -10.70 3.89 12.08
CA ASP A 130 -9.55 4.53 12.74
C ASP A 130 -8.46 4.88 11.74
N TYR A 131 -8.29 4.05 10.68
CA TYR A 131 -7.26 4.23 9.69
C TYR A 131 -7.74 3.87 8.29
N LEU A 132 -7.40 4.72 7.30
CA LEU A 132 -7.56 4.42 5.88
C LEU A 132 -6.17 4.43 5.21
N TYR A 133 -5.74 3.32 4.65
CA TYR A 133 -4.48 3.19 3.90
C TYR A 133 -4.75 3.02 2.42
N LEU A 134 -4.01 3.74 1.59
CA LEU A 134 -4.03 3.60 0.14
C LEU A 134 -2.70 4.03 -0.47
N SER A 135 -2.50 3.70 -1.75
CA SER A 135 -1.28 4.05 -2.48
C SER A 135 -1.55 4.96 -3.69
N GLY A 136 -0.48 5.45 -4.31
CA GLY A 136 -0.54 6.16 -5.57
C GLY A 136 -1.18 5.34 -6.69
N ILE A 137 -1.05 4.01 -6.67
CA ILE A 137 -1.72 3.11 -7.61
C ILE A 137 -3.24 3.12 -7.37
N SER A 138 -3.69 3.08 -6.12
CA SER A 138 -5.12 3.16 -5.76
C SER A 138 -5.76 4.45 -6.31
N LEU A 139 -4.99 5.54 -6.33
CA LEU A 139 -5.42 6.82 -6.88
C LEU A 139 -5.45 6.82 -8.41
N ALA A 140 -4.41 6.23 -9.03
CA ALA A 140 -4.20 6.25 -10.48
C ALA A 140 -5.24 5.44 -11.26
N ILE A 141 -5.76 4.36 -10.68
CA ILE A 141 -6.74 3.49 -11.35
C ILE A 141 -8.15 4.10 -11.40
N LEU A 142 -8.43 5.12 -10.59
CA LEU A 142 -9.74 5.77 -10.52
C LEU A 142 -9.89 6.83 -11.61
N ASP A 143 -11.12 7.03 -12.08
CA ASP A 143 -11.47 8.19 -12.86
C ASP A 143 -11.54 9.46 -11.99
N ASN A 144 -11.69 10.63 -12.63
CA ASN A 144 -11.70 11.90 -11.93
C ASN A 144 -12.86 12.02 -10.93
N ALA A 145 -14.05 11.53 -11.26
CA ALA A 145 -15.21 11.58 -10.38
C ALA A 145 -14.99 10.71 -9.14
N SER A 146 -14.52 9.51 -9.33
CA SER A 146 -14.18 8.58 -8.25
C SER A 146 -13.02 9.09 -7.38
N ARG A 147 -11.99 9.73 -7.97
CA ARG A 147 -10.92 10.40 -7.19
C ARG A 147 -11.46 11.52 -6.30
N GLN A 148 -12.37 12.36 -6.81
CA GLN A 148 -13.00 13.41 -6.00
C GLN A 148 -13.82 12.80 -4.86
N ARG A 149 -14.58 11.76 -5.14
CA ARG A 149 -15.37 11.04 -4.13
C ARG A 149 -14.45 10.41 -3.05
N LEU A 150 -13.33 9.82 -3.45
CA LEU A 150 -12.32 9.31 -2.52
C LEU A 150 -11.81 10.42 -1.60
N LEU A 151 -11.41 11.57 -2.16
CA LEU A 151 -10.92 12.70 -1.34
C LEU A 151 -11.99 13.23 -0.38
N GLN A 152 -13.27 13.19 -0.73
CA GLN A 152 -14.37 13.54 0.19
C GLN A 152 -14.47 12.53 1.34
N LEU A 153 -14.42 11.23 1.04
CA LEU A 153 -14.39 10.17 2.04
C LEU A 153 -13.22 10.33 3.02
N LEU A 154 -12.01 10.58 2.51
CA LEU A 154 -10.82 10.74 3.35
C LEU A 154 -10.95 11.94 4.31
N ARG A 155 -11.49 13.05 3.82
CA ARG A 155 -11.77 14.23 4.67
C ARG A 155 -12.84 13.93 5.72
N ALA A 156 -13.89 13.21 5.37
CA ALA A 156 -14.95 12.81 6.31
C ALA A 156 -14.41 11.88 7.39
N CYS A 157 -13.59 10.88 7.04
CA CYS A 157 -12.92 10.00 8.00
C CYS A 157 -12.06 10.81 8.97
N ARG A 158 -11.22 11.73 8.49
CA ARG A 158 -10.40 12.61 9.34
C ARG A 158 -11.24 13.50 10.25
N ALA A 159 -12.34 14.06 9.74
CA ALA A 159 -13.28 14.87 10.53
C ALA A 159 -13.92 14.06 11.68
N ASN A 160 -14.08 12.75 11.52
CA ASN A 160 -14.56 11.83 12.55
C ASN A 160 -13.45 11.29 13.48
N GLY A 161 -12.20 11.78 13.34
CA GLY A 161 -11.07 11.39 14.19
C GLY A 161 -10.22 10.23 13.66
N GLY A 162 -10.54 9.69 12.49
CA GLY A 162 -9.71 8.71 11.80
C GLY A 162 -8.46 9.35 11.20
N LYS A 163 -7.49 8.55 10.78
CA LYS A 163 -6.25 8.97 10.14
C LYS A 163 -6.10 8.37 8.75
N VAL A 164 -5.55 9.14 7.84
CA VAL A 164 -5.28 8.73 6.46
C VAL A 164 -3.79 8.46 6.29
N ILE A 165 -3.48 7.34 5.67
CA ILE A 165 -2.12 6.84 5.41
C ILE A 165 -1.96 6.66 3.91
N PHE A 166 -0.91 7.24 3.35
CA PHE A 166 -0.67 7.22 1.92
C PHE A 166 0.76 6.78 1.59
N ASP A 167 0.90 5.80 0.69
CA ASP A 167 2.17 5.39 0.10
C ASP A 167 2.26 5.97 -1.32
N ASN A 168 3.30 6.73 -1.64
CA ASN A 168 3.41 7.44 -2.91
C ASN A 168 3.41 6.51 -4.12
N ASN A 169 4.07 5.39 -4.07
CA ASN A 169 4.09 4.30 -5.06
C ASN A 169 3.74 4.75 -6.49
N TYR A 170 4.53 5.70 -7.03
CA TYR A 170 4.27 6.36 -8.29
C TYR A 170 4.55 5.44 -9.47
N ARG A 171 3.56 5.33 -10.38
CA ARG A 171 3.67 4.55 -11.61
C ARG A 171 3.31 5.42 -12.80
N PRO A 172 4.30 6.04 -13.49
CA PRO A 172 4.04 6.99 -14.59
C PRO A 172 3.07 6.48 -15.65
N ARG A 173 3.15 5.18 -15.98
CA ARG A 173 2.33 4.54 -17.02
C ARG A 173 0.83 4.51 -16.71
N LEU A 174 0.41 4.78 -15.47
CA LEU A 174 -0.99 4.80 -15.05
C LEU A 174 -1.62 6.19 -15.16
N TRP A 175 -0.85 7.20 -15.51
CA TRP A 175 -1.27 8.59 -15.55
C TRP A 175 -1.19 9.16 -16.98
N GLN A 176 -2.05 10.14 -17.28
CA GLN A 176 -2.06 10.80 -18.59
C GLN A 176 -0.92 11.81 -18.71
N SER A 177 -0.58 12.50 -17.63
CA SER A 177 0.53 13.44 -17.57
C SER A 177 1.13 13.55 -16.16
N LYS A 178 2.34 14.10 -16.10
CA LYS A 178 3.03 14.40 -14.86
C LYS A 178 2.31 15.48 -14.05
N GLU A 179 1.77 16.47 -14.73
CA GLU A 179 1.02 17.59 -14.14
C GLU A 179 -0.28 17.11 -13.48
N GLU A 180 -1.04 16.23 -14.15
CA GLU A 180 -2.22 15.59 -13.57
C GLU A 180 -1.84 14.81 -12.28
N THR A 181 -0.77 14.04 -12.34
CA THR A 181 -0.28 13.29 -11.19
C THR A 181 0.09 14.21 -10.03
N GLN A 182 0.86 15.26 -10.31
CA GLN A 182 1.27 16.21 -9.29
C GLN A 182 0.07 16.88 -8.61
N GLN A 183 -0.97 17.22 -9.36
CA GLN A 183 -2.21 17.79 -8.80
C GLN A 183 -2.94 16.77 -7.92
N ALA A 184 -3.07 15.51 -8.37
CA ALA A 184 -3.70 14.44 -7.62
C ALA A 184 -2.94 14.13 -6.31
N TYR A 185 -1.61 14.07 -6.36
CA TYR A 185 -0.77 13.81 -5.19
C TYR A 185 -0.80 14.96 -4.19
N ARG A 186 -0.79 16.23 -4.63
CA ARG A 186 -0.98 17.37 -3.71
C ARG A 186 -2.33 17.29 -3.00
N ALA A 187 -3.40 17.00 -3.73
CA ALA A 187 -4.73 16.87 -3.14
C ALA A 187 -4.83 15.68 -2.18
N MET A 188 -4.14 14.58 -2.48
CA MET A 188 -4.06 13.40 -1.62
C MET A 188 -3.27 13.69 -0.35
N LEU A 189 -2.06 14.24 -0.47
CA LEU A 189 -1.21 14.57 0.66
C LEU A 189 -1.88 15.58 1.61
N ALA A 190 -2.66 16.53 1.09
CA ALA A 190 -3.47 17.45 1.91
C ALA A 190 -4.56 16.74 2.75
N CYS A 191 -4.87 15.49 2.44
CA CYS A 191 -5.78 14.63 3.22
C CYS A 191 -5.04 13.57 4.06
N THR A 192 -3.69 13.57 4.08
CA THR A 192 -2.86 12.50 4.65
C THR A 192 -2.30 12.91 6.02
N ASP A 193 -2.27 11.96 6.93
CA ASP A 193 -1.64 12.10 8.26
C ASP A 193 -0.27 11.44 8.30
N ILE A 194 -0.13 10.23 7.69
CA ILE A 194 1.14 9.49 7.59
C ILE A 194 1.45 9.26 6.11
N ALA A 195 2.58 9.75 5.64
CA ALA A 195 3.03 9.56 4.27
C ALA A 195 4.25 8.64 4.19
N PHE A 196 4.16 7.56 3.42
CA PHE A 196 5.31 6.78 2.98
C PHE A 196 5.74 7.27 1.60
N LEU A 197 6.97 7.76 1.51
CA LEU A 197 7.56 8.29 0.29
C LEU A 197 8.77 7.45 -0.09
N THR A 198 8.76 6.86 -1.28
CA THR A 198 9.96 6.27 -1.86
C THR A 198 10.70 7.38 -2.59
N LEU A 199 11.98 7.60 -2.27
CA LEU A 199 12.73 8.75 -2.78
C LEU A 199 12.82 8.73 -4.32
N ASP A 200 13.05 7.57 -4.92
CA ASP A 200 13.10 7.43 -6.38
C ASP A 200 11.77 7.83 -7.04
N ASP A 201 10.62 7.48 -6.42
CA ASP A 201 9.30 7.89 -6.90
C ASP A 201 9.08 9.40 -6.76
N GLU A 202 9.62 10.00 -5.68
CA GLU A 202 9.61 11.44 -5.48
C GLU A 202 10.43 12.16 -6.57
N ASP A 203 11.64 11.66 -6.85
CA ASP A 203 12.51 12.22 -7.87
C ASP A 203 11.90 12.10 -9.28
N MET A 204 11.26 10.97 -9.58
CA MET A 204 10.55 10.79 -10.85
C MET A 204 9.38 11.78 -10.99
N LEU A 205 8.62 12.02 -9.92
CA LEU A 205 7.41 12.86 -9.96
C LEU A 205 7.73 14.34 -9.87
N TRP A 206 8.64 14.75 -8.99
CA TRP A 206 8.90 16.15 -8.66
C TRP A 206 10.23 16.67 -9.19
N GLY A 207 11.11 15.79 -9.70
CA GLY A 207 12.51 16.03 -9.99
C GLY A 207 13.36 15.92 -8.73
N GLU A 208 14.62 15.57 -8.89
CA GLU A 208 15.58 15.44 -7.79
C GLU A 208 15.59 16.69 -6.90
N LYS A 209 15.42 16.48 -5.61
CA LYS A 209 15.39 17.53 -4.59
C LYS A 209 16.19 17.09 -3.36
N PRO A 210 16.84 18.01 -2.66
CA PRO A 210 17.35 17.75 -1.32
C PRO A 210 16.26 17.18 -0.41
N LEU A 211 16.63 16.26 0.45
CA LEU A 211 15.71 15.56 1.35
C LEU A 211 14.88 16.54 2.20
N GLU A 212 15.51 17.61 2.66
CA GLU A 212 14.87 18.68 3.45
C GLU A 212 13.72 19.33 2.69
N GLN A 213 13.86 19.53 1.37
CA GLN A 213 12.80 20.11 0.53
C GLN A 213 11.64 19.11 0.30
N VAL A 214 11.93 17.81 0.25
CA VAL A 214 10.88 16.78 0.18
C VAL A 214 10.04 16.79 1.46
N ILE A 215 10.72 16.85 2.61
CA ILE A 215 10.08 16.93 3.94
C ILE A 215 9.25 18.22 4.04
N GLU A 216 9.86 19.39 3.78
CA GLU A 216 9.22 20.70 3.87
C GLU A 216 7.95 20.78 3.00
N ARG A 217 8.06 20.42 1.71
CA ARG A 217 6.91 20.39 0.81
C ARG A 217 5.77 19.49 1.34
N THR A 218 6.12 18.36 1.95
CA THR A 218 5.12 17.41 2.46
C THR A 218 4.49 17.92 3.75
N GLN A 219 5.26 18.56 4.60
CA GLN A 219 4.78 19.28 5.81
C GLN A 219 3.82 20.42 5.46
N ASP A 220 4.15 21.20 4.44
CA ASP A 220 3.33 22.34 3.97
C ASP A 220 1.93 21.89 3.50
N LEU A 221 1.80 20.62 3.08
CA LEU A 221 0.52 20.00 2.74
C LEU A 221 -0.24 19.47 3.96
N GLY A 222 0.32 19.58 5.17
CA GLY A 222 -0.33 19.22 6.43
C GLY A 222 -0.07 17.80 6.94
N VAL A 223 0.86 17.07 6.34
CA VAL A 223 1.25 15.72 6.78
C VAL A 223 2.02 15.82 8.12
N SER A 224 1.60 15.05 9.11
CA SER A 224 2.19 15.06 10.46
C SER A 224 3.26 13.99 10.70
N GLU A 225 3.33 12.97 9.83
CA GLU A 225 4.33 11.91 9.93
C GLU A 225 4.78 11.52 8.51
N ILE A 226 6.08 11.64 8.23
CA ILE A 226 6.67 11.43 6.91
C ILE A 226 7.75 10.38 7.02
N VAL A 227 7.63 9.31 6.26
CA VAL A 227 8.57 8.18 6.22
C VAL A 227 9.16 8.09 4.82
N ILE A 228 10.43 8.46 4.66
CA ILE A 228 11.12 8.44 3.37
C ILE A 228 11.96 7.16 3.25
N LYS A 229 11.55 6.28 2.35
CA LYS A 229 12.23 5.02 2.02
C LYS A 229 13.32 5.30 0.97
N ARG A 230 14.55 4.80 1.21
CA ARG A 230 15.73 5.03 0.36
C ARG A 230 16.39 3.71 -0.07
N GLY A 231 15.59 2.72 -0.45
CA GLY A 231 16.07 1.41 -0.90
C GLY A 231 16.83 0.67 0.18
N ALA A 232 18.12 0.39 -0.07
CA ALA A 232 19.00 -0.32 0.86
C ALA A 232 19.67 0.60 1.91
N ASP A 233 19.44 1.90 1.82
CA ASP A 233 19.94 2.88 2.77
C ASP A 233 19.00 3.03 3.98
N SER A 234 19.38 3.88 4.93
CA SER A 234 18.52 4.23 6.05
C SER A 234 17.23 4.90 5.59
N CYS A 235 16.12 4.71 6.28
CA CYS A 235 14.92 5.52 6.08
C CYS A 235 14.98 6.76 6.98
N ILE A 236 14.38 7.85 6.50
CA ILE A 236 14.20 9.06 7.30
C ILE A 236 12.76 9.10 7.78
N VAL A 237 12.57 9.29 9.07
CA VAL A 237 11.25 9.50 9.67
C VAL A 237 11.21 10.90 10.28
N TRP A 238 10.31 11.73 9.78
CA TRP A 238 9.97 12.99 10.42
C TRP A 238 8.56 12.86 11.01
N VAL A 239 8.43 13.24 12.28
CA VAL A 239 7.13 13.14 12.97
C VAL A 239 6.92 14.36 13.87
N LYS A 240 5.70 14.91 13.84
CA LYS A 240 5.24 15.98 14.72
C LYS A 240 4.34 15.38 15.79
N GLU A 241 4.77 15.45 17.03
CA GLU A 241 4.02 15.00 18.21
C GLU A 241 3.71 16.20 19.11
N GLY A 242 2.45 16.66 19.05
CA GLY A 242 2.07 17.90 19.76
C GLY A 242 2.76 19.14 19.18
N PHE A 243 3.56 19.81 19.99
CA PHE A 243 4.33 21.00 19.59
C PHE A 243 5.78 20.70 19.19
N GLU A 244 6.24 19.47 19.37
CA GLU A 244 7.60 19.04 19.07
C GLU A 244 7.64 18.28 17.74
N ALA A 245 8.75 18.42 17.02
CA ALA A 245 9.04 17.65 15.84
C ALA A 245 10.35 16.88 16.04
N HIS A 246 10.33 15.62 15.65
CA HIS A 246 11.49 14.73 15.74
C HIS A 246 11.84 14.20 14.36
N GLN A 247 13.13 14.03 14.10
CA GLN A 247 13.62 13.39 12.90
C GLN A 247 14.57 12.25 13.27
N TYR A 248 14.35 11.09 12.68
CA TYR A 248 15.16 9.90 12.89
C TYR A 248 15.78 9.47 11.56
N ASP A 249 17.05 9.12 11.56
CA ASP A 249 17.73 8.40 10.50
C ASP A 249 17.92 6.96 10.97
N VAL A 250 17.06 6.05 10.47
CA VAL A 250 17.01 4.67 10.96
C VAL A 250 17.67 3.76 9.93
N PRO A 251 18.79 3.10 10.29
CA PRO A 251 19.57 2.31 9.34
C PRO A 251 18.81 1.06 8.88
N ALA A 252 18.95 0.72 7.59
CA ALA A 252 18.44 -0.52 7.04
C ALA A 252 19.23 -1.72 7.57
N VAL A 253 18.57 -2.88 7.63
CA VAL A 253 19.23 -4.17 7.91
C VAL A 253 20.14 -4.52 6.73
N LYS A 254 21.45 -4.59 6.97
CA LYS A 254 22.43 -4.95 5.94
C LYS A 254 22.39 -6.43 5.66
N LEU A 255 22.09 -6.82 4.44
CA LEU A 255 22.14 -8.19 3.95
C LEU A 255 23.29 -8.37 2.96
N PRO A 256 23.98 -9.53 2.97
CA PRO A 256 24.86 -9.92 1.88
C PRO A 256 24.07 -10.02 0.57
N LYS A 257 24.69 -9.62 -0.57
CA LYS A 257 24.00 -9.59 -1.87
C LYS A 257 23.38 -10.93 -2.27
N GLU A 258 24.05 -12.02 -1.94
CA GLU A 258 23.60 -13.39 -2.21
C GLU A 258 22.33 -13.80 -1.45
N LYS A 259 21.97 -13.08 -0.39
CA LYS A 259 20.72 -13.28 0.35
C LYS A 259 19.54 -12.50 -0.21
N VAL A 260 19.80 -11.53 -1.08
CA VAL A 260 18.73 -10.78 -1.73
C VAL A 260 18.26 -11.57 -2.95
N VAL A 261 17.10 -12.20 -2.82
CA VAL A 261 16.53 -13.09 -3.84
C VAL A 261 15.54 -12.37 -4.75
N ASP A 262 14.68 -11.53 -4.16
CA ASP A 262 13.63 -10.81 -4.88
C ASP A 262 13.21 -9.57 -4.11
N THR A 263 13.30 -8.39 -4.71
CA THR A 263 12.95 -7.12 -4.07
C THR A 263 11.46 -6.75 -4.21
N THR A 264 10.65 -7.63 -4.80
CA THR A 264 9.19 -7.45 -4.89
C THR A 264 8.60 -7.28 -3.49
N ALA A 265 7.72 -6.32 -3.34
CA ALA A 265 7.06 -5.94 -2.07
C ALA A 265 8.01 -5.49 -0.93
N ALA A 266 9.27 -5.12 -1.22
CA ALA A 266 10.16 -4.57 -0.19
C ALA A 266 9.56 -3.31 0.46
N GLY A 267 9.06 -2.37 -0.34
CA GLY A 267 8.39 -1.15 0.12
C GLY A 267 7.09 -1.43 0.88
N ASP A 268 6.26 -2.32 0.34
CA ASP A 268 4.96 -2.69 0.92
C ASP A 268 5.14 -3.36 2.29
N SER A 269 6.09 -4.28 2.38
CA SER A 269 6.42 -4.99 3.63
C SER A 269 7.10 -4.09 4.66
N PHE A 270 7.91 -3.10 4.23
CA PHE A 270 8.40 -2.06 5.10
C PHE A 270 7.25 -1.24 5.70
N SER A 271 6.35 -0.73 4.84
CA SER A 271 5.19 0.05 5.25
C SER A 271 4.31 -0.74 6.22
N ALA A 272 4.10 -2.04 5.96
CA ALA A 272 3.35 -2.92 6.84
C ALA A 272 4.02 -3.13 8.22
N GLY A 273 5.32 -3.39 8.26
CA GLY A 273 6.08 -3.52 9.51
C GLY A 273 6.04 -2.24 10.34
N TYR A 274 6.19 -1.09 9.68
CA TYR A 274 6.03 0.22 10.31
C TYR A 274 4.64 0.37 10.94
N LEU A 275 3.59 0.12 10.17
CA LEU A 275 2.20 0.26 10.61
C LEU A 275 1.86 -0.70 11.76
N ALA A 276 2.37 -1.92 11.74
CA ALA A 276 2.14 -2.90 12.79
C ALA A 276 2.55 -2.38 14.17
N VAL A 277 3.67 -1.67 14.26
CA VAL A 277 4.15 -1.06 15.52
C VAL A 277 3.46 0.27 15.78
N ARG A 278 3.39 1.15 14.77
CA ARG A 278 2.90 2.52 14.96
C ARG A 278 1.42 2.59 15.33
N LEU A 279 0.58 1.77 14.68
CA LEU A 279 -0.87 1.79 14.92
C LEU A 279 -1.29 1.09 16.23
N THR A 280 -0.37 0.29 16.79
CA THR A 280 -0.56 -0.36 18.10
C THR A 280 0.06 0.43 19.26
N GLY A 281 0.59 1.63 18.99
CA GLY A 281 1.06 2.57 20.01
C GLY A 281 2.57 2.65 20.19
N GLY A 282 3.35 1.99 19.33
CA GLY A 282 4.81 2.09 19.35
C GLY A 282 5.33 3.42 18.81
N SER A 283 6.60 3.73 19.10
CA SER A 283 7.26 4.95 18.63
C SER A 283 7.50 4.91 17.11
N ALA A 284 7.64 6.08 16.49
CA ALA A 284 7.97 6.18 15.06
C ALA A 284 9.35 5.56 14.73
N HIS A 285 10.31 5.68 15.67
CA HIS A 285 11.62 5.04 15.55
C HIS A 285 11.52 3.52 15.54
N ASP A 286 10.82 2.92 16.52
CA ASP A 286 10.67 1.46 16.62
C ASP A 286 9.87 0.90 15.45
N ALA A 287 8.88 1.67 14.97
CA ALA A 287 8.13 1.36 13.76
C ALA A 287 9.04 1.26 12.53
N ALA A 288 9.98 2.19 12.37
CA ALA A 288 10.95 2.16 11.27
C ALA A 288 11.92 0.96 11.38
N VAL A 289 12.39 0.66 12.57
CA VAL A 289 13.22 -0.54 12.83
C VAL A 289 12.46 -1.80 12.42
N ARG A 290 11.17 -1.91 12.81
CA ARG A 290 10.31 -3.03 12.42
C ARG A 290 10.08 -3.09 10.92
N GLY A 291 9.86 -1.93 10.27
CA GLY A 291 9.75 -1.83 8.81
C GLY A 291 10.96 -2.42 8.10
N HIS A 292 12.16 -2.01 8.50
CA HIS A 292 13.42 -2.55 7.95
C HIS A 292 13.58 -4.06 8.20
N LEU A 293 13.24 -4.55 9.39
CA LEU A 293 13.31 -5.97 9.70
C LEU A 293 12.37 -6.78 8.81
N THR A 294 11.13 -6.31 8.62
CA THR A 294 10.14 -6.99 7.78
C THR A 294 10.60 -6.99 6.32
N ALA A 295 11.00 -5.85 5.78
CA ALA A 295 11.47 -5.75 4.40
C ALA A 295 12.70 -6.61 4.13
N SER A 296 13.70 -6.58 5.03
CA SER A 296 14.91 -7.40 4.91
C SER A 296 14.63 -8.90 4.97
N THR A 297 13.58 -9.32 5.67
CA THR A 297 13.14 -10.71 5.70
C THR A 297 12.48 -11.09 4.37
N VAL A 298 11.56 -10.24 3.89
CA VAL A 298 10.77 -10.51 2.67
C VAL A 298 11.65 -10.66 1.43
N ILE A 299 12.63 -9.78 1.24
CA ILE A 299 13.50 -9.82 0.06
C ILE A 299 14.44 -11.04 -0.03
N GLN A 300 14.49 -11.88 0.99
CA GLN A 300 15.22 -13.15 0.96
C GLN A 300 14.42 -14.30 0.33
N TYR A 301 13.17 -14.05 -0.09
CA TYR A 301 12.29 -15.03 -0.70
C TYR A 301 11.82 -14.56 -2.07
N ARG A 302 11.35 -15.50 -2.90
CA ARG A 302 10.74 -15.18 -4.20
C ARG A 302 9.28 -14.79 -4.03
N GLY A 303 8.85 -13.78 -4.81
CA GLY A 303 7.48 -13.29 -4.84
C GLY A 303 7.15 -12.29 -3.74
N ALA A 304 5.95 -11.71 -3.84
CA ALA A 304 5.53 -10.62 -2.96
C ALA A 304 5.15 -11.09 -1.54
N ILE A 305 4.60 -12.30 -1.41
CA ILE A 305 4.12 -12.85 -0.15
C ILE A 305 4.95 -14.08 0.22
N ILE A 306 5.72 -13.98 1.29
CA ILE A 306 6.58 -15.07 1.79
C ILE A 306 5.78 -16.07 2.63
N PRO A 307 6.29 -17.30 2.87
CA PRO A 307 5.66 -18.24 3.80
C PRO A 307 5.45 -17.60 5.19
N LEU A 308 4.31 -17.87 5.83
CA LEU A 308 4.00 -17.33 7.16
C LEU A 308 5.06 -17.69 8.21
N ALA A 309 5.59 -18.92 8.14
CA ALA A 309 6.64 -19.39 9.05
C ALA A 309 7.99 -18.65 8.91
N ALA A 310 8.15 -17.88 7.82
CA ALA A 310 9.36 -17.09 7.58
C ALA A 310 9.25 -15.64 8.12
N MET A 311 8.08 -15.26 8.62
CA MET A 311 7.90 -13.93 9.21
C MET A 311 8.81 -13.72 10.41
N PRO A 312 9.40 -12.52 10.57
CA PRO A 312 10.19 -12.22 11.76
C PRO A 312 9.29 -12.25 13.01
N ALA A 313 9.80 -12.78 14.11
CA ALA A 313 9.09 -12.80 15.38
C ALA A 313 8.59 -11.38 15.75
N VAL A 314 7.38 -11.33 16.30
CA VAL A 314 6.72 -10.07 16.72
C VAL A 314 7.34 -9.55 18.00
#